data_976117c371d5a093b21f1fb2ed481f5d
#
_entry.id   976117c371d5a093b21f1fb2ed481f5d
#
_cell.length_a   1.000
_cell.length_b   1.000
_cell.length_c   1.000
_cell.angle_alpha   90.00
_cell.angle_beta   90.00
_cell.angle_gamma   90.00
#
_symmetry.space_group_name_H-M   'P 1'
#
loop_
_entity.id
_entity.type
_entity.pdbx_description
1 polymer ?
#
loop_
_entity_poly.entity_id
_entity_poly.type
_entity_poly.pdbx_seq_one_letter_code
_entity_poly.pdbx_strand_id
1 'polypeptide(L)'
;WDGSGGGRLAAHFTKWSRPEKVSKDGPPAEAIKELPALDIVVDDFAVGDHRFGRLDVQAHNDKGIWRIDKIELANPFGKLSGSGQWQVSAANRTQLNFALDSSDIGKLLDRIGYPGAVRSGKATMQGKIGWNGPPDRLDYATLSGEMTLEASKGQFLKLDPGAGKLLGLISLQNLPRRISLDFKD
;
A
#
# COMPACT_ATOMS: atom_id res chain seq x y z
N TRP A 1 11.14 -25.27 -23.20
CA TRP A 1 11.73 -23.93 -22.95
C TRP A 1 11.32 -23.05 -24.12
N ASP A 2 10.23 -22.34 -23.97
CA ASP A 2 9.90 -21.23 -24.84
C ASP A 2 10.61 -19.99 -24.25
N GLY A 3 11.60 -19.44 -24.91
CA GLY A 3 12.45 -18.35 -24.45
C GLY A 3 11.75 -17.01 -24.18
N SER A 4 10.57 -16.99 -23.62
CA SER A 4 9.72 -15.81 -23.40
C SER A 4 9.34 -15.59 -21.93
N GLY A 5 10.21 -15.90 -20.99
CA GLY A 5 9.88 -15.60 -19.62
C GLY A 5 11.11 -15.53 -18.74
N GLY A 6 11.43 -14.37 -18.23
CA GLY A 6 12.28 -14.27 -17.06
C GLY A 6 11.80 -15.29 -16.03
N GLY A 7 12.71 -16.04 -15.39
CA GLY A 7 12.38 -17.08 -14.41
C GLY A 7 11.43 -16.62 -13.31
N ARG A 8 11.16 -17.47 -12.34
CA ARG A 8 10.38 -17.11 -11.13
C ARG A 8 11.31 -17.06 -9.93
N LEU A 9 11.25 -15.98 -9.17
CA LEU A 9 11.89 -15.85 -7.87
C LEU A 9 10.83 -16.09 -6.78
N ALA A 10 10.90 -17.25 -6.14
CA ALA A 10 10.09 -17.54 -4.96
C ALA A 10 10.97 -17.43 -3.72
N ALA A 11 10.58 -16.63 -2.74
CA ALA A 11 11.33 -16.43 -1.52
C ALA A 11 10.41 -16.30 -0.30
N HIS A 12 10.82 -16.91 0.80
CA HIS A 12 10.17 -16.77 2.09
C HIS A 12 11.18 -16.25 3.11
N PHE A 13 10.90 -15.10 3.68
CA PHE A 13 11.71 -14.46 4.71
C PHE A 13 10.97 -14.48 6.04
N THR A 14 11.63 -14.93 7.09
CA THR A 14 11.08 -14.81 8.45
C THR A 14 10.98 -13.34 8.87
N LYS A 15 11.96 -12.52 8.46
CA LYS A 15 11.97 -11.09 8.77
C LYS A 15 12.63 -10.32 7.64
N TRP A 16 12.02 -9.19 7.27
CA TRP A 16 12.60 -8.23 6.34
C TRP A 16 12.29 -6.80 6.80
N SER A 17 13.33 -6.01 6.99
CA SER A 17 13.20 -4.59 7.32
C SER A 17 13.78 -3.74 6.19
N ARG A 18 13.01 -2.76 5.76
CA ARG A 18 13.43 -1.76 4.78
C ARG A 18 13.71 -0.43 5.48
N PRO A 19 14.78 0.30 5.15
CA PRO A 19 14.98 1.66 5.64
C PRO A 19 13.82 2.57 5.25
N GLU A 20 13.45 3.51 6.10
CA GLU A 20 12.40 4.50 5.81
C GLU A 20 12.80 5.42 4.65
N LYS A 21 14.08 5.80 4.59
CA LYS A 21 14.63 6.59 3.48
C LYS A 21 15.19 5.67 2.41
N VAL A 22 14.49 5.56 1.30
CA VAL A 22 14.99 4.89 0.09
C VAL A 22 15.80 5.90 -0.72
N SER A 23 16.96 5.49 -1.21
CA SER A 23 17.75 6.32 -2.13
C SER A 23 16.90 6.71 -3.34
N LYS A 24 17.08 7.93 -3.84
CA LYS A 24 16.34 8.41 -5.02
C LYS A 24 16.66 7.63 -6.29
N ASP A 25 17.79 6.95 -6.31
CA ASP A 25 18.27 6.17 -7.45
C ASP A 25 17.74 4.73 -7.33
N GLY A 26 16.61 4.46 -7.98
CA GLY A 26 16.11 3.10 -8.19
C GLY A 26 16.90 2.39 -9.31
N PRO A 27 16.75 1.07 -9.47
CA PRO A 27 17.34 0.35 -10.58
C PRO A 27 16.87 0.95 -11.91
N PRO A 28 17.72 0.98 -12.94
CA PRO A 28 17.35 1.49 -14.25
C PRO A 28 16.16 0.71 -14.81
N ALA A 29 15.31 1.39 -15.57
CA ALA A 29 14.07 0.81 -16.11
C ALA A 29 14.31 -0.44 -16.97
N GLU A 30 15.47 -0.55 -17.61
CA GLU A 30 15.87 -1.72 -18.39
C GLU A 30 16.09 -2.96 -17.53
N ALA A 31 16.76 -2.80 -16.38
CA ALA A 31 16.98 -3.90 -15.43
C ALA A 31 15.65 -4.44 -14.86
N ILE A 32 14.64 -3.58 -14.73
CA ILE A 32 13.34 -3.97 -14.22
C ILE A 32 12.55 -4.84 -15.22
N LYS A 33 12.78 -4.65 -16.51
CA LYS A 33 12.13 -5.47 -17.56
C LYS A 33 12.61 -6.92 -17.56
N GLU A 34 13.80 -7.17 -17.06
CA GLU A 34 14.43 -8.50 -17.04
C GLU A 34 14.22 -9.23 -15.70
N LEU A 35 13.58 -8.58 -14.72
CA LEU A 35 13.32 -9.23 -13.45
C LEU A 35 12.39 -10.44 -13.61
N PRO A 36 12.67 -11.55 -12.90
CA PRO A 36 11.83 -12.74 -12.90
C PRO A 36 10.47 -12.42 -12.23
N ALA A 37 9.45 -13.24 -12.50
CA ALA A 37 8.21 -13.19 -11.75
C ALA A 37 8.51 -13.36 -10.25
N LEU A 38 7.82 -12.60 -9.41
CA LEU A 38 8.03 -12.54 -7.96
C LEU A 38 6.93 -13.29 -7.23
N ASP A 39 7.34 -14.08 -6.24
CA ASP A 39 6.46 -14.74 -5.28
C ASP A 39 7.16 -14.66 -3.91
N ILE A 40 6.87 -13.59 -3.18
CA ILE A 40 7.62 -13.22 -1.97
C ILE A 40 6.69 -13.21 -0.78
N VAL A 41 7.05 -13.97 0.24
CA VAL A 41 6.39 -13.98 1.54
C VAL A 41 7.38 -13.50 2.60
N VAL A 42 6.93 -12.61 3.49
CA VAL A 42 7.68 -12.14 4.65
C VAL A 42 6.81 -12.26 5.88
N ASP A 43 7.23 -13.00 6.90
CA ASP A 43 6.39 -13.20 8.09
C ASP A 43 6.36 -11.95 8.99
N ASP A 44 7.46 -11.18 9.05
CA ASP A 44 7.56 -9.93 9.82
C ASP A 44 8.20 -8.83 8.95
N PHE A 45 7.37 -8.13 8.22
CA PHE A 45 7.77 -7.00 7.38
C PHE A 45 7.74 -5.70 8.17
N ALA A 46 8.80 -4.89 8.04
CA ALA A 46 8.94 -3.59 8.67
C ALA A 46 9.51 -2.53 7.72
N VAL A 47 9.18 -1.26 7.95
CA VAL A 47 9.78 -0.10 7.30
C VAL A 47 10.24 0.87 8.39
N GLY A 48 11.54 1.10 8.51
CA GLY A 48 12.11 1.77 9.66
C GLY A 48 11.73 1.03 10.95
N ASP A 49 11.16 1.76 11.89
CA ASP A 49 10.71 1.22 13.18
C ASP A 49 9.25 0.71 13.14
N HIS A 50 8.57 0.85 11.99
CA HIS A 50 7.16 0.51 11.86
C HIS A 50 6.97 -0.92 11.36
N ARG A 51 6.28 -1.75 12.14
CA ARG A 51 6.05 -3.17 11.85
C ARG A 51 4.68 -3.36 11.19
N PHE A 52 4.67 -3.73 9.94
CA PHE A 52 3.45 -3.93 9.17
C PHE A 52 2.84 -5.33 9.36
N GLY A 53 3.66 -6.33 9.69
CA GLY A 53 3.25 -7.72 9.86
C GLY A 53 3.61 -8.58 8.67
N ARG A 54 2.79 -9.59 8.35
CA ARG A 54 3.03 -10.50 7.22
C ARG A 54 2.76 -9.82 5.90
N LEU A 55 3.73 -9.88 5.00
CA LEU A 55 3.64 -9.42 3.62
C LEU A 55 3.63 -10.63 2.67
N ASP A 56 2.74 -10.61 1.69
CA ASP A 56 2.69 -11.57 0.59
C ASP A 56 2.52 -10.81 -0.72
N VAL A 57 3.47 -10.97 -1.64
CA VAL A 57 3.52 -10.26 -2.92
C VAL A 57 3.71 -11.24 -4.06
N GLN A 58 2.83 -11.15 -5.05
CA GLN A 58 2.95 -11.87 -6.31
C GLN A 58 2.87 -10.89 -7.46
N ALA A 59 3.87 -10.92 -8.33
CA ALA A 59 3.95 -10.03 -9.48
C ALA A 59 4.72 -10.67 -10.63
N HIS A 60 4.37 -10.31 -11.86
CA HIS A 60 5.08 -10.77 -13.05
C HIS A 60 5.15 -9.69 -14.13
N ASN A 61 6.09 -9.83 -15.03
CA ASN A 61 6.20 -8.95 -16.18
C ASN A 61 5.36 -9.50 -17.35
N ASP A 62 4.47 -8.68 -17.87
CA ASP A 62 3.70 -8.95 -19.08
C ASP A 62 4.01 -7.86 -20.11
N LYS A 63 4.94 -8.14 -21.04
CA LYS A 63 5.30 -7.24 -22.14
C LYS A 63 5.66 -5.81 -21.73
N GLY A 64 6.42 -5.68 -20.64
CA GLY A 64 6.87 -4.38 -20.12
C GLY A 64 5.87 -3.70 -19.15
N ILE A 65 4.79 -4.37 -18.81
CA ILE A 65 3.89 -4.00 -17.74
C ILE A 65 4.09 -4.98 -16.59
N TRP A 66 4.46 -4.49 -15.44
CA TRP A 66 4.47 -5.27 -14.21
C TRP A 66 3.05 -5.44 -13.71
N ARG A 67 2.54 -6.67 -13.79
CA ARG A 67 1.28 -7.08 -13.17
C ARG A 67 1.53 -7.41 -11.72
N ILE A 68 0.83 -6.73 -10.85
CA ILE A 68 0.82 -6.99 -9.40
C ILE A 68 -0.43 -7.81 -9.13
N ASP A 69 -0.27 -9.14 -9.13
CA ASP A 69 -1.41 -10.05 -8.99
C ASP A 69 -1.95 -10.03 -7.56
N LYS A 70 -1.05 -9.84 -6.61
CA LYS A 70 -1.37 -9.83 -5.19
C LYS A 70 -0.38 -8.96 -4.42
N ILE A 71 -0.92 -8.11 -3.56
CA ILE A 71 -0.23 -7.53 -2.39
C ILE A 71 -1.14 -7.79 -1.19
N GLU A 72 -0.62 -8.38 -0.15
CA GLU A 72 -1.33 -8.59 1.09
C GLU A 72 -0.44 -8.22 2.26
N LEU A 73 -0.92 -7.33 3.13
CA LEU A 73 -0.30 -7.00 4.40
C LEU A 73 -1.30 -7.35 5.50
N ALA A 74 -0.90 -8.22 6.42
CA ALA A 74 -1.77 -8.69 7.49
C ALA A 74 -1.07 -8.61 8.84
N ASN A 75 -1.80 -8.12 9.83
CA ASN A 75 -1.41 -8.12 11.23
C ASN A 75 -2.66 -8.32 12.12
N PRO A 76 -2.53 -8.44 13.46
CA PRO A 76 -3.68 -8.71 14.32
C PRO A 76 -4.80 -7.65 14.29
N PHE A 77 -4.53 -6.44 13.78
CA PHE A 77 -5.46 -5.32 13.82
C PHE A 77 -6.08 -4.99 12.47
N GLY A 78 -5.56 -5.57 11.39
CA GLY A 78 -6.11 -5.36 10.06
C GLY A 78 -5.38 -6.10 8.95
N LYS A 79 -6.03 -6.11 7.81
CA LYS A 79 -5.56 -6.72 6.57
C LYS A 79 -5.75 -5.74 5.42
N LEU A 80 -4.66 -5.42 4.74
CA LEU A 80 -4.67 -4.70 3.47
C LEU A 80 -4.44 -5.71 2.35
N SER A 81 -5.29 -5.69 1.35
CA SER A 81 -5.13 -6.47 0.12
C SER A 81 -5.15 -5.55 -1.09
N GLY A 82 -4.47 -5.93 -2.16
CA GLY A 82 -4.44 -5.15 -3.38
C GLY A 82 -3.93 -5.92 -4.58
N SER A 83 -4.20 -5.36 -5.74
CA SER A 83 -3.69 -5.81 -7.03
C SER A 83 -3.59 -4.61 -7.98
N GLY A 84 -2.85 -4.75 -9.08
CA GLY A 84 -2.73 -3.65 -10.01
C GLY A 84 -1.66 -3.85 -11.07
N GLN A 85 -1.07 -2.74 -11.47
CA GLN A 85 -0.02 -2.76 -12.47
C GLN A 85 0.93 -1.58 -12.35
N TRP A 86 2.15 -1.78 -12.79
CA TRP A 86 3.14 -0.73 -12.98
C TRP A 86 3.66 -0.73 -14.40
N GLN A 87 3.45 0.36 -15.09
CA GLN A 87 3.90 0.59 -16.45
C GLN A 87 5.30 1.20 -16.43
N VAL A 88 6.32 0.41 -16.73
CA VAL A 88 7.74 0.83 -16.65
C VAL A 88 8.17 1.72 -17.81
N SER A 89 7.37 1.80 -18.90
CA SER A 89 7.64 2.60 -20.10
C SER A 89 7.58 4.10 -19.83
N ALA A 90 7.60 4.92 -20.88
CA ALA A 90 7.61 6.38 -20.80
C ALA A 90 6.57 7.01 -19.86
N ALA A 91 5.46 6.33 -19.60
CA ALA A 91 4.44 6.79 -18.64
C ALA A 91 4.89 6.62 -17.18
N ASN A 92 5.77 5.66 -16.87
CA ASN A 92 6.22 5.29 -15.51
C ASN A 92 5.12 5.48 -14.46
N ARG A 93 4.01 4.73 -14.60
CA ARG A 93 2.80 4.95 -13.82
C ARG A 93 2.37 3.66 -13.12
N THR A 94 2.10 3.78 -11.83
CA THR A 94 1.49 2.72 -11.02
C THR A 94 -0.01 2.96 -10.86
N GLN A 95 -0.79 1.89 -10.92
CA GLN A 95 -2.21 1.83 -10.61
C GLN A 95 -2.48 0.65 -9.70
N LEU A 96 -3.16 0.87 -8.58
CA LEU A 96 -3.53 -0.16 -7.61
C LEU A 96 -5.01 -0.06 -7.27
N ASN A 97 -5.64 -1.23 -7.19
CA ASN A 97 -6.91 -1.43 -6.49
C ASN A 97 -6.57 -1.99 -5.12
N PHE A 98 -7.20 -1.51 -4.07
CA PHE A 98 -6.91 -1.97 -2.72
C PHE A 98 -8.17 -2.05 -1.87
N ALA A 99 -8.11 -2.89 -0.85
CA ALA A 99 -9.09 -2.99 0.21
C ALA A 99 -8.37 -3.17 1.55
N LEU A 100 -8.77 -2.38 2.54
CA LEU A 100 -8.34 -2.47 3.93
C LEU A 100 -9.54 -2.85 4.79
N ASP A 101 -9.37 -3.85 5.62
CA ASP A 101 -10.29 -4.19 6.71
C ASP A 101 -9.52 -4.10 8.03
N SER A 102 -10.04 -3.33 8.99
CA SER A 102 -9.42 -3.16 10.30
C SER A 102 -10.42 -3.41 11.41
N SER A 103 -10.09 -4.34 12.28
CA SER A 103 -10.85 -4.64 13.50
C SER A 103 -10.57 -3.64 14.63
N ASP A 104 -9.41 -2.96 14.59
CA ASP A 104 -9.00 -1.89 15.53
C ASP A 104 -8.09 -0.89 14.80
N ILE A 105 -8.71 0.13 14.23
CA ILE A 105 -7.99 1.14 13.43
C ILE A 105 -7.03 1.97 14.31
N GLY A 106 -7.33 2.18 15.58
CA GLY A 106 -6.44 2.87 16.50
C GLY A 106 -5.11 2.13 16.65
N LYS A 107 -5.15 0.85 16.98
CA LYS A 107 -3.94 0.01 17.10
C LYS A 107 -3.23 -0.19 15.75
N LEU A 108 -3.98 -0.25 14.67
CA LEU A 108 -3.38 -0.30 13.33
C LEU A 108 -2.56 0.96 13.05
N LEU A 109 -3.13 2.14 13.30
CA LEU A 109 -2.46 3.42 13.12
C LEU A 109 -1.24 3.59 14.04
N ASP A 110 -1.37 3.22 15.33
CA ASP A 110 -0.23 3.23 16.27
C ASP A 110 0.95 2.41 15.72
N ARG A 111 0.64 1.23 15.14
CA ARG A 111 1.63 0.30 14.62
C ARG A 111 2.37 0.83 13.39
N ILE A 112 1.71 1.61 12.55
CA ILE A 112 2.27 2.16 11.31
C ILE A 112 2.78 3.60 11.44
N GLY A 113 2.93 4.10 12.68
CA GLY A 113 3.61 5.36 12.97
C GLY A 113 2.70 6.57 13.24
N TYR A 114 1.41 6.34 13.51
CA TYR A 114 0.46 7.41 13.88
C TYR A 114 -0.16 7.17 15.27
N PRO A 115 0.68 7.14 16.34
CA PRO A 115 0.22 6.80 17.67
C PRO A 115 -0.77 7.85 18.21
N GLY A 116 -1.85 7.38 18.79
CA GLY A 116 -2.86 8.24 19.43
C GLY A 116 -3.69 9.08 18.45
N ALA A 117 -3.68 8.78 17.16
CA ALA A 117 -4.53 9.49 16.19
C ALA A 117 -6.00 9.16 16.36
N VAL A 118 -6.30 7.88 16.59
CA VAL A 118 -7.66 7.36 16.80
C VAL A 118 -7.67 6.40 17.98
N ARG A 119 -8.69 6.45 18.82
CA ARG A 119 -8.93 5.47 19.87
C ARG A 119 -9.89 4.42 19.37
N SER A 120 -9.42 3.14 19.29
CA SER A 120 -10.23 1.99 18.89
C SER A 120 -10.92 2.18 17.52
N GLY A 121 -12.01 1.47 17.29
CA GLY A 121 -12.84 1.59 16.10
C GLY A 121 -12.53 0.56 15.03
N LYS A 122 -13.56 0.26 14.24
CA LYS A 122 -13.44 -0.56 13.05
C LYS A 122 -13.42 0.34 11.82
N ALA A 123 -12.67 -0.05 10.80
CA ALA A 123 -12.66 0.67 9.54
C ALA A 123 -12.54 -0.29 8.36
N THR A 124 -13.27 0.00 7.30
CA THR A 124 -13.08 -0.60 5.99
C THR A 124 -12.77 0.52 4.99
N MET A 125 -11.80 0.29 4.14
CA MET A 125 -11.45 1.22 3.08
C MET A 125 -11.21 0.45 1.80
N GLN A 126 -11.71 0.95 0.70
CA GLN A 126 -11.47 0.36 -0.62
C GLN A 126 -11.35 1.47 -1.65
N GLY A 127 -10.56 1.22 -2.68
CA GLY A 127 -10.40 2.21 -3.72
C GLY A 127 -9.48 1.78 -4.84
N LYS A 128 -9.33 2.73 -5.76
CA LYS A 128 -8.40 2.65 -6.87
C LYS A 128 -7.57 3.92 -6.89
N ILE A 129 -6.26 3.77 -6.84
CA ILE A 129 -5.31 4.88 -6.85
C ILE A 129 -4.27 4.69 -7.93
N GLY A 130 -3.70 5.80 -8.38
CA GLY A 130 -2.59 5.77 -9.32
C GLY A 130 -1.69 6.98 -9.12
N TRP A 131 -0.39 6.79 -9.38
CA TRP A 131 0.62 7.84 -9.30
C TRP A 131 1.73 7.61 -10.32
N ASN A 132 2.53 8.62 -10.58
CA ASN A 132 3.71 8.49 -11.41
C ASN A 132 4.86 7.90 -10.58
N GLY A 133 5.51 6.87 -11.11
CA GLY A 133 6.59 6.19 -10.44
C GLY A 133 6.30 4.72 -10.12
N PRO A 134 7.28 4.03 -9.51
CA PRO A 134 7.19 2.61 -9.16
C PRO A 134 6.28 2.37 -7.95
N PRO A 135 5.78 1.13 -7.77
CA PRO A 135 4.83 0.80 -6.72
C PRO A 135 5.37 0.96 -5.29
N ASP A 136 6.68 0.91 -5.12
CA ASP A 136 7.35 1.05 -3.84
C ASP A 136 7.59 2.51 -3.41
N ARG A 137 7.25 3.49 -4.26
CA ARG A 137 7.42 4.93 -4.02
C ARG A 137 6.16 5.70 -4.41
N LEU A 138 5.35 5.98 -3.42
CA LEU A 138 4.15 6.77 -3.62
C LEU A 138 4.53 8.23 -3.90
N ASP A 139 4.15 8.73 -5.06
CA ASP A 139 4.29 10.15 -5.40
C ASP A 139 2.98 10.89 -5.08
N TYR A 140 2.98 11.60 -3.96
CA TYR A 140 1.81 12.36 -3.50
C TYR A 140 1.40 13.49 -4.44
N ALA A 141 2.36 14.05 -5.21
CA ALA A 141 2.08 15.17 -6.12
C ALA A 141 1.24 14.72 -7.34
N THR A 142 1.39 13.50 -7.75
CA THR A 142 0.68 12.92 -8.91
C THR A 142 -0.38 11.89 -8.51
N LEU A 143 -0.60 11.69 -7.19
CA LEU A 143 -1.59 10.76 -6.68
C LEU A 143 -3.00 11.16 -7.12
N SER A 144 -3.70 10.21 -7.71
CA SER A 144 -5.07 10.38 -8.20
C SER A 144 -5.86 9.11 -7.99
N GLY A 145 -7.19 9.20 -7.93
CA GLY A 145 -8.05 8.04 -7.79
C GLY A 145 -9.30 8.30 -6.99
N GLU A 146 -9.93 7.23 -6.56
CA GLU A 146 -11.15 7.26 -5.75
C GLU A 146 -11.03 6.23 -4.62
N MET A 147 -11.60 6.55 -3.47
CA MET A 147 -11.68 5.64 -2.35
C MET A 147 -12.95 5.86 -1.54
N THR A 148 -13.41 4.80 -0.93
CA THR A 148 -14.50 4.80 0.05
C THR A 148 -13.92 4.38 1.39
N LEU A 149 -14.21 5.13 2.43
CA LEU A 149 -13.84 4.83 3.82
C LEU A 149 -15.11 4.76 4.66
N GLU A 150 -15.29 3.66 5.37
CA GLU A 150 -16.32 3.49 6.38
C GLU A 150 -15.64 3.24 7.72
N ALA A 151 -15.99 4.00 8.74
CA ALA A 151 -15.45 3.85 10.08
C ALA A 151 -16.56 3.89 11.12
N SER A 152 -16.44 3.08 12.16
CA SER A 152 -17.42 3.00 13.24
C SER A 152 -16.75 2.75 14.58
N LYS A 153 -17.39 3.24 15.66
CA LYS A 153 -16.97 3.01 17.06
C LYS A 153 -15.56 3.52 17.39
N GLY A 154 -15.05 4.54 16.65
CA GLY A 154 -13.76 5.18 16.88
C GLY A 154 -13.91 6.61 17.41
N GLN A 155 -12.90 7.10 18.12
CA GLN A 155 -12.81 8.49 18.55
C GLN A 155 -11.50 9.09 18.06
N PHE A 156 -11.58 10.22 17.34
CA PHE A 156 -10.39 11.00 17.04
C PHE A 156 -9.88 11.67 18.31
N LEU A 157 -8.64 11.40 18.70
CA LEU A 157 -8.04 11.94 19.94
C LEU A 157 -7.24 13.20 19.68
N LYS A 158 -6.53 13.26 18.55
CA LYS A 158 -5.76 14.41 18.09
C LYS A 158 -5.66 14.39 16.57
N LEU A 159 -5.90 15.53 15.95
CA LEU A 159 -5.45 15.80 14.61
C LEU A 159 -4.00 16.30 14.68
N ASP A 160 -3.05 15.39 14.84
CA ASP A 160 -1.64 15.71 14.68
C ASP A 160 -1.40 16.14 13.22
N PRO A 161 -0.52 17.13 12.92
CA PRO A 161 -0.17 17.51 11.56
C PRO A 161 0.20 16.34 10.64
N GLY A 162 0.71 15.24 11.20
CA GLY A 162 0.94 13.98 10.46
C GLY A 162 -0.36 13.26 10.07
N ALA A 163 -1.34 13.18 10.96
CA ALA A 163 -2.67 12.64 10.65
C ALA A 163 -3.44 13.55 9.68
N GLY A 164 -3.20 14.86 9.71
CA GLY A 164 -3.71 15.82 8.74
C GLY A 164 -3.28 15.52 7.30
N LYS A 165 -2.09 14.94 7.10
CA LYS A 165 -1.65 14.47 5.79
C LYS A 165 -2.46 13.28 5.28
N LEU A 166 -2.84 12.34 6.16
CA LEU A 166 -3.73 11.23 5.81
C LEU A 166 -5.14 11.74 5.49
N LEU A 167 -5.66 12.69 6.26
CA LEU A 167 -6.94 13.33 5.97
C LEU A 167 -6.86 14.21 4.71
N GLY A 168 -5.70 14.81 4.43
CA GLY A 168 -5.41 15.51 3.19
C GLY A 168 -5.47 14.59 1.96
N LEU A 169 -5.08 13.33 2.08
CA LEU A 169 -5.24 12.32 1.03
C LEU A 169 -6.73 11.99 0.78
N ILE A 170 -7.54 12.01 1.83
CA ILE A 170 -8.99 11.79 1.75
C ILE A 170 -9.70 13.03 1.17
N SER A 171 -9.12 14.23 1.31
CA SER A 171 -9.66 15.50 0.82
C SER A 171 -9.13 15.92 -0.55
N LEU A 172 -8.44 15.06 -1.29
CA LEU A 172 -8.03 15.33 -2.67
C LEU A 172 -9.25 15.73 -3.51
N GLN A 173 -9.16 16.86 -4.18
CA GLN A 173 -10.22 17.69 -4.74
C GLN A 173 -11.13 17.04 -5.80
N ASN A 174 -10.94 15.75 -6.12
CA ASN A 174 -11.71 15.02 -7.13
C ASN A 174 -12.32 13.71 -6.61
N LEU A 175 -12.38 13.50 -5.30
CA LEU A 175 -13.05 12.32 -4.75
C LEU A 175 -14.54 12.60 -4.55
N PRO A 176 -15.46 11.82 -5.11
CA PRO A 176 -16.86 11.92 -4.74
C PRO A 176 -16.97 11.66 -3.23
N ARG A 177 -17.47 12.66 -2.49
CA ARG A 177 -17.61 12.62 -1.04
C ARG A 177 -18.71 11.63 -0.64
N ARG A 178 -18.32 10.37 -0.42
CA ARG A 178 -19.14 9.42 0.33
C ARG A 178 -18.35 9.00 1.58
N ILE A 179 -18.18 9.95 2.48
CA ILE A 179 -17.72 9.65 3.83
C ILE A 179 -18.98 9.52 4.66
N SER A 180 -19.41 8.30 4.92
CA SER A 180 -20.47 8.04 5.90
C SER A 180 -19.79 7.79 7.24
N LEU A 181 -19.66 8.84 8.04
CA LEU A 181 -19.21 8.75 9.43
C LEU A 181 -20.45 8.63 10.30
N ASP A 182 -20.83 7.42 10.64
CA ASP A 182 -21.91 7.17 11.60
C ASP A 182 -21.32 7.10 13.02
N PHE A 183 -21.30 8.25 13.69
CA PHE A 183 -20.97 8.36 15.10
C PHE A 183 -22.26 8.31 15.92
N LYS A 184 -22.80 7.12 16.13
CA LYS A 184 -23.83 6.91 17.15
C LYS A 184 -23.16 6.52 18.46
N ASP A 185 -23.46 7.34 19.50
CA ASP A 185 -23.13 7.15 20.90
C ASP A 185 -23.50 5.75 21.45
#